data_4a3673ecfb2f1085e1fcda612cec0a05
#
_entry.id   4a3673ecfb2f1085e1fcda612cec0a05
#
_cell.length_a   1.000
_cell.length_b   1.000
_cell.length_c   1.000
_cell.angle_alpha   90.00
_cell.angle_beta   90.00
_cell.angle_gamma   90.00
#
_symmetry.space_group_name_H-M   'P 1'
#
loop_
_entity.id
_entity.type
_entity.pdbx_description
1 polymer ?
#
loop_
_entity_poly.entity_id
_entity_poly.type
_entity_poly.pdbx_seq_one_letter_code
_entity_poly.pdbx_strand_id
1 'polypeptide(L)'
;MSLTKLIFRLMLDTSYSDRGRPTATRRRGRGERGFTLTELMVVIFIIGLLATVVMINVLPSQDRAMVTKAKADISTLENALEQYRLDNLTYPASTDGLNALVTAPPALAQPERYRRGGYIKKLPADPWGRPYNYQAPGPNGKAFDVWSLGADGAPGGTDDNADIRSDS
;
A
#
# COMPACT_ATOMS: atom_id res chain seq x y z
N MET A 1 19.36 51.47 -28.87
CA MET A 1 18.97 52.37 -27.76
C MET A 1 18.36 51.51 -26.67
N SER A 2 19.10 51.40 -25.55
CA SER A 2 18.86 50.40 -24.51
C SER A 2 17.65 50.77 -23.65
N LEU A 3 16.81 49.75 -23.39
CA LEU A 3 15.59 49.81 -22.57
C LEU A 3 15.83 50.37 -21.16
N THR A 4 17.06 50.34 -20.70
CA THR A 4 17.50 50.81 -19.37
C THR A 4 17.41 52.33 -19.19
N LYS A 5 17.42 53.13 -20.27
CA LYS A 5 17.32 54.62 -20.21
C LYS A 5 15.88 55.10 -20.13
N LEU A 6 14.91 54.28 -20.51
CA LEU A 6 13.48 54.64 -20.46
C LEU A 6 12.89 54.52 -19.04
N ILE A 7 13.37 53.54 -18.28
CA ILE A 7 12.85 53.29 -16.90
C ILE A 7 13.38 54.34 -15.93
N PHE A 8 14.60 54.86 -16.12
CA PHE A 8 15.20 55.87 -15.24
C PHE A 8 14.57 57.27 -15.40
N ARG A 9 13.87 57.55 -16.52
CA ARG A 9 13.24 58.82 -16.77
C ARG A 9 11.82 58.91 -16.26
N LEU A 10 11.19 57.78 -15.89
CA LEU A 10 9.85 57.74 -15.35
C LEU A 10 9.81 57.84 -13.82
N MET A 11 10.98 57.79 -13.17
CA MET A 11 11.08 57.84 -11.70
C MET A 11 11.36 59.22 -11.09
N LEU A 12 11.50 60.27 -11.92
CA LEU A 12 11.95 61.60 -11.47
C LEU A 12 10.93 62.72 -11.65
N ASP A 13 9.66 62.40 -11.96
CA ASP A 13 8.66 63.44 -12.14
C ASP A 13 7.37 63.11 -11.36
N THR A 14 7.43 63.28 -10.06
CA THR A 14 6.24 63.54 -9.26
C THR A 14 6.61 64.45 -8.08
N SER A 15 6.74 65.71 -8.40
CA SER A 15 6.75 66.77 -7.45
C SER A 15 5.38 66.86 -6.72
N TYR A 16 5.43 66.68 -5.44
CA TYR A 16 4.88 67.55 -4.38
C TYR A 16 3.66 68.42 -4.75
N SER A 17 2.50 68.05 -4.20
CA SER A 17 1.43 69.00 -3.80
C SER A 17 0.57 68.33 -2.71
N ASP A 18 0.80 68.71 -1.52
CA ASP A 18 0.03 69.56 -0.65
C ASP A 18 -1.19 68.97 0.12
N ARG A 19 -0.99 69.01 1.42
CA ARG A 19 -2.00 69.33 2.48
C ARG A 19 -3.38 68.70 2.38
N GLY A 20 -3.50 67.50 2.88
CA GLY A 20 -4.75 66.98 3.44
C GLY A 20 -4.48 66.35 4.79
N ARG A 21 -5.01 66.94 5.86
CA ARG A 21 -4.96 66.42 7.24
C ARG A 21 -5.35 64.96 7.24
N PRO A 22 -4.59 64.02 7.84
CA PRO A 22 -5.07 62.69 8.05
C PRO A 22 -6.18 62.73 9.08
N THR A 23 -7.42 62.59 8.64
CA THR A 23 -8.48 62.13 9.53
C THR A 23 -8.07 60.75 9.99
N ALA A 24 -7.71 60.65 11.26
CA ALA A 24 -7.43 59.41 11.93
C ALA A 24 -8.70 58.52 11.86
N THR A 25 -8.81 57.75 10.81
CA THR A 25 -9.75 56.64 10.79
C THR A 25 -9.28 55.69 11.87
N ARG A 26 -9.93 55.80 13.01
CA ARG A 26 -9.84 54.88 14.14
C ARG A 26 -10.19 53.50 13.57
N ARG A 27 -9.19 52.76 13.12
CA ARG A 27 -9.33 51.33 12.82
C ARG A 27 -9.88 50.72 14.09
N ARG A 28 -11.17 50.41 14.07
CA ARG A 28 -11.78 49.51 15.05
C ARG A 28 -10.97 48.25 14.97
N GLY A 29 -10.09 48.04 15.92
CA GLY A 29 -9.42 46.79 16.12
C GLY A 29 -10.52 45.74 16.23
N ARG A 30 -10.66 44.93 15.19
CA ARG A 30 -11.42 43.69 15.26
C ARG A 30 -10.72 42.92 16.37
N GLY A 31 -11.36 42.88 17.56
CA GLY A 31 -10.80 42.16 18.69
C GLY A 31 -10.48 40.74 18.24
N GLU A 32 -9.21 40.48 18.08
CA GLU A 32 -8.72 39.10 17.93
C GLU A 32 -9.08 38.42 19.25
N ARG A 33 -10.16 37.65 19.23
CA ARG A 33 -10.52 36.78 20.33
C ARG A 33 -9.43 35.72 20.39
N GLY A 34 -8.42 35.94 21.21
CA GLY A 34 -7.42 34.96 21.54
C GLY A 34 -8.12 33.76 22.17
N PHE A 35 -7.76 32.56 21.74
CA PHE A 35 -8.21 31.30 22.35
C PHE A 35 -7.77 31.29 23.82
N THR A 36 -8.66 30.87 24.69
CA THR A 36 -8.31 30.67 26.10
C THR A 36 -7.52 29.38 26.23
N LEU A 37 -6.63 29.32 27.20
CA LEU A 37 -5.85 28.10 27.49
C LEU A 37 -6.77 26.92 27.81
N THR A 38 -7.88 27.18 28.50
CA THR A 38 -8.90 26.17 28.82
C THR A 38 -9.57 25.62 27.55
N GLU A 39 -9.88 26.48 26.57
CA GLU A 39 -10.48 26.06 25.30
C GLU A 39 -9.56 25.13 24.51
N LEU A 40 -8.26 25.43 24.47
CA LEU A 40 -7.26 24.52 23.87
C LEU A 40 -7.16 23.20 24.64
N MET A 41 -7.18 23.22 25.99
CA MET A 41 -7.15 22.00 26.78
C MET A 41 -8.36 21.09 26.49
N VAL A 42 -9.55 21.66 26.40
CA VAL A 42 -10.77 20.90 26.08
C VAL A 42 -10.66 20.29 24.67
N VAL A 43 -10.18 21.06 23.69
CA VAL A 43 -10.01 20.57 22.31
C VAL A 43 -9.04 19.41 22.25
N ILE A 44 -7.85 19.51 22.86
CA ILE A 44 -6.88 18.42 22.84
C ILE A 44 -7.39 17.17 23.59
N PHE A 45 -8.16 17.37 24.67
CA PHE A 45 -8.79 16.27 25.41
C PHE A 45 -9.80 15.51 24.54
N ILE A 46 -10.67 16.24 23.83
CA ILE A 46 -11.66 15.65 22.92
C ILE A 46 -10.97 14.91 21.76
N ILE A 47 -9.94 15.53 21.14
CA ILE A 47 -9.17 14.89 20.07
C ILE A 47 -8.50 13.63 20.57
N GLY A 48 -7.90 13.64 21.77
CA GLY A 48 -7.29 12.47 22.39
C GLY A 48 -8.29 11.34 22.63
N LEU A 49 -9.48 11.66 23.12
CA LEU A 49 -10.55 10.70 23.32
C LEU A 49 -10.99 10.06 21.98
N LEU A 50 -11.23 10.89 20.96
CA LEU A 50 -11.63 10.41 19.62
C LEU A 50 -10.54 9.57 18.97
N ALA A 51 -9.28 9.98 19.08
CA ALA A 51 -8.14 9.21 18.56
C ALA A 51 -8.06 7.81 19.16
N THR A 52 -8.33 7.68 20.46
CA THR A 52 -8.35 6.38 21.16
C THR A 52 -9.44 5.46 20.59
N VAL A 53 -10.65 5.98 20.38
CA VAL A 53 -11.78 5.22 19.81
C VAL A 53 -11.48 4.76 18.38
N VAL A 54 -10.84 5.59 17.57
CA VAL A 54 -10.46 5.27 16.20
C VAL A 54 -9.41 4.16 16.18
N MET A 55 -8.38 4.22 17.02
CA MET A 55 -7.33 3.19 17.07
C MET A 55 -7.88 1.79 17.34
N ILE A 56 -8.81 1.66 18.30
CA ILE A 56 -9.39 0.35 18.67
C ILE A 56 -10.13 -0.30 17.50
N ASN A 57 -10.72 0.48 16.61
CA ASN A 57 -11.55 -0.03 15.51
C ASN A 57 -10.75 -0.25 14.21
N VAL A 58 -9.62 0.46 13.99
CA VAL A 58 -8.88 0.39 12.72
C VAL A 58 -7.91 -0.79 12.68
N LEU A 59 -7.23 -1.12 13.78
CA LEU A 59 -6.25 -2.20 13.82
C LEU A 59 -6.83 -3.56 13.41
N PRO A 60 -7.96 -4.06 13.97
CA PRO A 60 -8.52 -5.35 13.57
C PRO A 60 -9.00 -5.40 12.12
N SER A 61 -9.33 -4.26 11.53
CA SER A 61 -9.75 -4.18 10.13
C SER A 61 -8.61 -4.36 9.16
N GLN A 62 -7.40 -3.93 9.51
CA GLN A 62 -6.20 -4.12 8.70
C GLN A 62 -5.78 -5.59 8.64
N ASP A 63 -5.80 -6.29 9.78
CA ASP A 63 -5.43 -7.70 9.86
C ASP A 63 -6.37 -8.57 9.00
N ARG A 64 -7.67 -8.34 9.09
CA ARG A 64 -8.66 -9.00 8.22
C ARG A 64 -8.44 -8.72 6.73
N ALA A 65 -8.06 -7.49 6.37
CA ALA A 65 -7.76 -7.13 4.99
C ALA A 65 -6.51 -7.86 4.49
N MET A 66 -5.48 -8.03 5.33
CA MET A 66 -4.28 -8.80 5.00
C MET A 66 -4.60 -10.27 4.76
N VAL A 67 -5.38 -10.90 5.64
CA VAL A 67 -5.84 -12.30 5.46
C VAL A 67 -6.64 -12.44 4.16
N THR A 68 -7.55 -11.52 3.88
CA THR A 68 -8.35 -11.54 2.65
C THR A 68 -7.47 -11.40 1.40
N LYS A 69 -6.46 -10.52 1.45
CA LYS A 69 -5.49 -10.37 0.36
C LYS A 69 -4.68 -11.65 0.17
N ALA A 70 -4.20 -12.28 1.24
CA ALA A 70 -3.46 -13.53 1.16
C ALA A 70 -4.28 -14.65 0.49
N LYS A 71 -5.55 -14.79 0.84
CA LYS A 71 -6.47 -15.74 0.20
C LYS A 71 -6.65 -15.46 -1.30
N ALA A 72 -6.79 -14.20 -1.68
CA ALA A 72 -6.92 -13.81 -3.09
C ALA A 72 -5.63 -14.10 -3.89
N ASP A 73 -4.47 -13.84 -3.29
CA ASP A 73 -3.17 -14.14 -3.91
C ASP A 73 -2.99 -15.67 -4.07
N ILE A 74 -3.33 -16.47 -3.06
CA ILE A 74 -3.30 -17.94 -3.12
C ILE A 74 -4.20 -18.43 -4.25
N SER A 75 -5.44 -17.95 -4.34
CA SER A 75 -6.35 -18.34 -5.44
C SER A 75 -5.79 -17.97 -6.82
N THR A 76 -5.08 -16.85 -6.93
CA THR A 76 -4.39 -16.47 -8.17
C THR A 76 -3.27 -17.45 -8.51
N LEU A 77 -2.48 -17.86 -7.51
CA LEU A 77 -1.41 -18.86 -7.67
C LEU A 77 -1.95 -20.24 -8.04
N GLU A 78 -3.06 -20.67 -7.42
CA GLU A 78 -3.76 -21.91 -7.75
C GLU A 78 -4.19 -21.93 -9.22
N ASN A 79 -4.85 -20.85 -9.67
CA ASN A 79 -5.26 -20.72 -11.07
C ASN A 79 -4.06 -20.79 -12.03
N ALA A 80 -2.93 -20.19 -11.67
CA ALA A 80 -1.71 -20.27 -12.47
C ALA A 80 -1.10 -21.68 -12.48
N LEU A 81 -1.14 -22.40 -11.35
CA LEU A 81 -0.70 -23.79 -11.24
C LEU A 81 -1.59 -24.73 -12.08
N GLU A 82 -2.90 -24.51 -12.10
CA GLU A 82 -3.81 -25.27 -12.97
C GLU A 82 -3.51 -25.02 -14.46
N GLN A 83 -3.26 -23.79 -14.85
CA GLN A 83 -2.86 -23.47 -16.22
C GLN A 83 -1.51 -24.13 -16.57
N TYR A 84 -0.54 -24.10 -15.64
CA TYR A 84 0.74 -24.80 -15.83
C TYR A 84 0.51 -26.30 -16.07
N ARG A 85 -0.35 -26.94 -15.26
CA ARG A 85 -0.69 -28.37 -15.41
C ARG A 85 -1.36 -28.69 -16.75
N LEU A 86 -2.26 -27.84 -17.20
CA LEU A 86 -2.94 -28.04 -18.50
C LEU A 86 -1.95 -28.01 -19.66
N ASP A 87 -0.96 -27.13 -19.62
CA ASP A 87 0.04 -27.01 -20.68
C ASP A 87 1.13 -28.10 -20.54
N ASN A 88 1.63 -28.37 -19.33
CA ASN A 88 2.78 -29.25 -19.10
C ASN A 88 2.42 -30.67 -18.61
N LEU A 89 1.11 -30.95 -18.40
CA LEU A 89 0.55 -32.24 -17.95
C LEU A 89 0.95 -32.66 -16.53
N THR A 90 1.65 -31.82 -15.81
CA THR A 90 2.09 -32.02 -14.43
C THR A 90 2.17 -30.70 -13.69
N TYR A 91 2.11 -30.72 -12.37
CA TYR A 91 2.43 -29.53 -11.55
C TYR A 91 3.95 -29.34 -11.43
N PRO A 92 4.42 -28.14 -11.12
CA PRO A 92 5.83 -27.92 -10.84
C PRO A 92 6.33 -28.83 -9.72
N ALA A 93 7.56 -29.29 -9.79
CA ALA A 93 8.18 -30.02 -8.69
C ALA A 93 8.36 -29.05 -7.48
N SER A 94 8.31 -29.57 -6.25
CA SER A 94 8.56 -28.77 -5.04
C SER A 94 9.93 -28.07 -5.07
N THR A 95 10.92 -28.66 -5.74
CA THR A 95 12.26 -28.09 -5.94
C THR A 95 12.27 -26.85 -6.82
N ASP A 96 11.38 -26.80 -7.82
CA ASP A 96 11.25 -25.66 -8.74
C ASP A 96 10.37 -24.56 -8.11
N GLY A 97 9.44 -24.99 -7.24
CA GLY A 97 8.57 -24.10 -6.50
C GLY A 97 7.67 -23.25 -7.41
N LEU A 98 7.16 -22.17 -6.85
CA LEU A 98 6.33 -21.21 -7.58
C LEU A 98 7.11 -20.44 -8.67
N ASN A 99 8.44 -20.46 -8.65
CA ASN A 99 9.25 -19.83 -9.70
C ASN A 99 8.99 -20.43 -11.08
N ALA A 100 8.59 -21.72 -11.13
CA ALA A 100 8.16 -22.38 -12.35
C ALA A 100 6.97 -21.70 -13.05
N LEU A 101 6.20 -20.88 -12.35
CA LEU A 101 5.09 -20.09 -12.92
C LEU A 101 5.57 -18.84 -13.68
N VAL A 102 6.79 -18.37 -13.38
CA VAL A 102 7.36 -17.16 -13.99
C VAL A 102 8.35 -17.53 -15.09
N THR A 103 9.17 -18.57 -14.84
CA THR A 103 10.25 -19.00 -15.74
C THR A 103 10.22 -20.51 -15.87
N ALA A 104 10.42 -21.01 -17.10
CA ALA A 104 10.46 -22.45 -17.35
C ALA A 104 11.56 -23.12 -16.53
N PRO A 105 11.25 -24.20 -15.78
CA PRO A 105 12.27 -24.97 -15.10
C PRO A 105 13.27 -25.59 -16.08
N PRO A 106 14.57 -25.63 -15.73
CA PRO A 106 15.60 -26.23 -16.63
C PRO A 106 15.37 -27.70 -16.90
N ALA A 107 14.76 -28.42 -15.95
CA ALA A 107 14.48 -29.84 -16.04
C ALA A 107 13.11 -30.19 -16.62
N LEU A 108 12.41 -29.23 -17.25
CA LEU A 108 11.09 -29.46 -17.82
C LEU A 108 11.19 -30.46 -18.97
N ALA A 109 10.40 -31.53 -18.91
CA ALA A 109 10.45 -32.62 -19.88
C ALA A 109 10.09 -32.19 -21.31
N GLN A 110 9.21 -31.20 -21.45
CA GLN A 110 8.74 -30.68 -22.74
C GLN A 110 8.73 -29.12 -22.71
N PRO A 111 9.91 -28.48 -22.86
CA PRO A 111 10.04 -27.01 -22.77
C PRO A 111 9.22 -26.27 -23.82
N GLU A 112 8.92 -26.88 -24.95
CA GLU A 112 8.09 -26.31 -26.03
C GLU A 112 6.63 -26.11 -25.63
N ARG A 113 6.14 -26.80 -24.61
CA ARG A 113 4.79 -26.70 -24.10
C ARG A 113 4.66 -25.54 -23.08
N TYR A 114 5.79 -25.11 -22.55
CA TYR A 114 5.78 -24.01 -21.57
C TYR A 114 5.34 -22.71 -22.25
N ARG A 115 4.40 -22.02 -21.61
CA ARG A 115 3.82 -20.78 -22.12
C ARG A 115 4.87 -19.66 -22.19
N ARG A 116 5.04 -19.06 -23.35
CA ARG A 116 5.95 -17.91 -23.55
C ARG A 116 5.49 -16.75 -22.64
N GLY A 117 6.38 -16.32 -21.74
CA GLY A 117 6.12 -15.26 -20.77
C GLY A 117 5.57 -15.74 -19.42
N GLY A 118 5.49 -17.08 -19.24
CA GLY A 118 5.04 -17.68 -17.98
C GLY A 118 3.51 -17.65 -17.77
N TYR A 119 3.09 -18.09 -16.61
CA TYR A 119 1.68 -18.17 -16.18
C TYR A 119 1.31 -17.00 -15.29
N ILE A 120 2.30 -16.36 -14.70
CA ILE A 120 2.17 -15.14 -13.89
C ILE A 120 3.37 -14.22 -14.19
N LYS A 121 3.13 -12.93 -14.25
CA LYS A 121 4.19 -11.97 -14.59
C LYS A 121 5.23 -11.83 -13.48
N LYS A 122 4.78 -11.87 -12.24
CA LYS A 122 5.61 -11.74 -11.04
C LYS A 122 4.93 -12.48 -9.90
N LEU A 123 5.70 -13.22 -9.12
CA LEU A 123 5.20 -13.83 -7.90
C LEU A 123 4.83 -12.73 -6.88
N PRO A 124 3.62 -12.79 -6.31
CA PRO A 124 3.26 -11.90 -5.22
C PRO A 124 4.05 -12.28 -3.96
N ALA A 125 4.34 -11.31 -3.13
CA ALA A 125 4.66 -11.53 -1.74
C ALA A 125 3.36 -11.52 -0.93
N ASP A 126 3.36 -12.24 0.17
CA ASP A 126 2.25 -12.20 1.10
C ASP A 126 2.10 -10.78 1.71
N PRO A 127 0.98 -10.45 2.37
CA PRO A 127 0.76 -9.13 2.94
C PRO A 127 1.78 -8.70 3.99
N TRP A 128 2.50 -9.64 4.57
CA TRP A 128 3.56 -9.43 5.56
C TRP A 128 4.97 -9.37 4.93
N GLY A 129 5.06 -9.44 3.57
CA GLY A 129 6.30 -9.27 2.79
C GLY A 129 7.11 -10.54 2.58
N ARG A 130 6.57 -11.72 2.86
CA ARG A 130 7.24 -13.02 2.70
C ARG A 130 6.77 -13.72 1.42
N PRO A 131 7.58 -14.65 0.85
CA PRO A 131 7.14 -15.48 -0.25
C PRO A 131 6.08 -16.48 0.22
N TYR A 132 5.14 -16.82 -0.67
CA TYR A 132 4.24 -17.97 -0.47
C TYR A 132 5.03 -19.28 -0.53
N ASN A 133 4.65 -20.23 0.33
CA ASN A 133 5.19 -21.58 0.34
C ASN A 133 4.43 -22.44 -0.66
N TYR A 134 5.10 -23.49 -1.16
CA TYR A 134 4.53 -24.41 -2.14
C TYR A 134 5.09 -25.82 -1.93
N GLN A 135 4.22 -26.81 -2.09
CA GLN A 135 4.58 -28.24 -2.08
C GLN A 135 3.71 -29.01 -3.08
N ALA A 136 4.34 -29.85 -3.87
CA ALA A 136 3.67 -30.83 -4.72
C ALA A 136 4.41 -32.18 -4.67
N PRO A 137 3.73 -33.30 -4.36
CA PRO A 137 2.32 -33.40 -3.98
C PRO A 137 2.04 -32.72 -2.62
N GLY A 138 0.83 -32.20 -2.49
CA GLY A 138 0.35 -31.61 -1.23
C GLY A 138 0.05 -32.67 -0.16
N PRO A 139 -0.18 -32.28 1.08
CA PRO A 139 -0.57 -33.18 2.16
C PRO A 139 -1.99 -33.76 1.91
N ASN A 140 -2.28 -34.87 2.57
CA ASN A 140 -3.61 -35.52 2.55
C ASN A 140 -4.15 -35.87 1.16
N GLY A 141 -3.25 -36.18 0.19
CA GLY A 141 -3.64 -36.55 -1.16
C GLY A 141 -3.98 -35.38 -2.09
N LYS A 142 -3.77 -34.15 -1.65
CA LYS A 142 -3.89 -32.95 -2.51
C LYS A 142 -2.82 -33.00 -3.62
N ALA A 143 -3.15 -32.48 -4.79
CA ALA A 143 -2.21 -32.37 -5.90
C ALA A 143 -1.05 -31.42 -5.57
N PHE A 144 -1.35 -30.35 -4.89
CA PHE A 144 -0.39 -29.38 -4.36
C PHE A 144 -0.96 -28.66 -3.13
N ASP A 145 -0.12 -27.92 -2.44
CA ASP A 145 -0.50 -27.00 -1.38
C ASP A 145 0.26 -25.69 -1.55
N VAL A 146 -0.46 -24.56 -1.38
CA VAL A 146 0.10 -23.19 -1.39
C VAL A 146 -0.34 -22.51 -0.10
N TRP A 147 0.60 -21.90 0.62
CA TRP A 147 0.25 -21.26 1.89
C TRP A 147 1.13 -20.07 2.24
N SER A 148 0.56 -19.19 3.05
CA SER A 148 1.29 -18.18 3.83
C SER A 148 1.32 -18.59 5.30
N LEU A 149 2.39 -18.24 5.99
CA LEU A 149 2.55 -18.48 7.43
C LEU A 149 1.88 -17.42 8.31
N GLY A 150 0.91 -16.67 7.78
CA GLY A 150 0.17 -15.68 8.56
C GLY A 150 1.02 -14.51 9.05
N ALA A 151 0.57 -13.83 10.08
CA ALA A 151 1.23 -12.62 10.58
C ALA A 151 2.56 -12.90 11.28
N ASP A 152 2.68 -13.98 12.03
CA ASP A 152 3.86 -14.32 12.83
C ASP A 152 5.00 -14.97 12.01
N GLY A 153 4.70 -15.52 10.82
CA GLY A 153 5.68 -16.20 9.97
C GLY A 153 6.15 -17.54 10.52
N ALA A 154 5.40 -18.15 11.43
CA ALA A 154 5.67 -19.44 12.00
C ALA A 154 4.58 -20.46 11.63
N PRO A 155 4.92 -21.73 11.43
CA PRO A 155 3.93 -22.76 11.11
C PRO A 155 2.88 -22.91 12.23
N GLY A 156 1.60 -22.95 11.85
CA GLY A 156 0.48 -23.12 12.79
C GLY A 156 -0.18 -21.79 13.15
N GLY A 157 -0.32 -21.52 14.46
CA GLY A 157 -0.97 -20.30 14.97
C GLY A 157 -2.48 -20.37 14.99
N THR A 158 -3.11 -19.31 15.52
CA THR A 158 -4.57 -19.13 15.61
C THR A 158 -4.92 -17.69 15.20
N ASP A 159 -6.16 -17.48 14.80
CA ASP A 159 -6.69 -16.17 14.39
C ASP A 159 -5.84 -15.52 13.28
N ASP A 160 -5.31 -14.32 13.51
CA ASP A 160 -4.50 -13.59 12.53
C ASP A 160 -3.10 -14.19 12.30
N ASN A 161 -2.65 -15.07 13.22
CA ASN A 161 -1.40 -15.81 13.11
C ASN A 161 -1.58 -17.20 12.46
N ALA A 162 -2.80 -17.59 12.14
CA ALA A 162 -3.04 -18.86 11.49
C ALA A 162 -2.43 -18.92 10.09
N ASP A 163 -1.88 -20.10 9.73
CA ASP A 163 -1.49 -20.38 8.36
C ASP A 163 -2.70 -20.22 7.42
N ILE A 164 -2.52 -19.53 6.32
CA ILE A 164 -3.53 -19.37 5.28
C ILE A 164 -3.16 -20.30 4.14
N ARG A 165 -3.97 -21.34 3.91
CA ARG A 165 -3.69 -22.41 2.97
C ARG A 165 -4.68 -22.44 1.82
N SER A 166 -4.29 -23.09 0.74
CA SER A 166 -5.18 -23.44 -0.35
C SER A 166 -6.24 -24.45 0.12
N ASP A 167 -7.46 -24.29 -0.37
CA ASP A 167 -8.59 -25.17 -0.07
C ASP A 167 -8.74 -26.33 -1.07
N SER A 168 -7.79 -26.48 -1.98
CA SER A 168 -7.77 -27.50 -3.06
C SER A 168 -7.25 -28.86 -2.65
#